data_da1f94219073f2968d55456f642ed667
#
_entry.id   da1f94219073f2968d55456f642ed667
#
_cell.length_a   1.000
_cell.length_b   1.000
_cell.length_c   1.000
_cell.angle_alpha   90.00
_cell.angle_beta   90.00
_cell.angle_gamma   90.00
#
_symmetry.space_group_name_H-M   'P 1'
#
loop_
_entity.id
_entity.type
_entity.pdbx_description
1 polymer ?
#
loop_
_entity_poly.entity_id
_entity_poly.type
_entity_poly.pdbx_seq_one_letter_code
_entity_poly.pdbx_strand_id
1 'polypeptide(L)'
;IPKMFEEISVKTWAYEFATSIGYRNVIVTDENGEDIVCADSMWTLMDMETKHPVRIEEEDAKGYEIEPRYPMEKCGRKIRLPKEFEVVDTVVVPKADIDYNGHMSNAKYILLANEYVEDITCVNRIRVEYKSQARYKEALVIERAIQEIEAEAGMETHVIIKMSGKEAGDVKAVVDYRLTEA
;
A
#
# COMPACT_ATOMS: atom_id res chain seq x y z
N ILE A 1 12.57 12.44 -3.45
CA ILE A 1 11.46 12.96 -2.61
C ILE A 1 11.52 14.48 -2.66
N PRO A 2 10.41 15.18 -2.98
CA PRO A 2 10.38 16.64 -3.05
C PRO A 2 10.67 17.28 -1.70
N LYS A 3 11.30 18.44 -1.73
CA LYS A 3 11.58 19.24 -0.52
C LYS A 3 10.40 20.15 -0.20
N MET A 4 10.41 20.69 1.02
CA MET A 4 9.39 21.67 1.42
C MET A 4 9.44 22.90 0.49
N PHE A 5 8.29 23.35 0.02
CA PHE A 5 8.08 24.46 -0.92
C PHE A 5 8.47 24.21 -2.39
N GLU A 6 8.89 23.01 -2.77
CA GLU A 6 8.99 22.65 -4.18
C GLU A 6 7.60 22.43 -4.78
N GLU A 7 7.39 22.91 -5.99
CA GLU A 7 6.16 22.68 -6.73
C GLU A 7 6.15 21.26 -7.29
N ILE A 8 5.03 20.56 -7.13
CA ILE A 8 4.83 19.22 -7.68
C ILE A 8 3.54 19.16 -8.46
N SER A 9 3.50 18.31 -9.48
CA SER A 9 2.28 17.95 -10.17
C SER A 9 1.91 16.50 -9.88
N VAL A 10 0.61 16.24 -9.65
CA VAL A 10 0.09 14.89 -9.42
C VAL A 10 -0.87 14.53 -10.54
N LYS A 11 -0.57 13.45 -11.28
CA LYS A 11 -1.43 12.88 -12.31
C LYS A 11 -1.95 11.54 -11.88
N THR A 12 -3.21 11.23 -12.20
CA THR A 12 -3.79 9.91 -11.91
C THR A 12 -4.82 9.55 -12.97
N TRP A 13 -4.81 8.30 -13.41
CA TRP A 13 -5.75 7.77 -14.41
C TRP A 13 -6.04 6.29 -14.18
N ALA A 14 -7.21 5.82 -14.62
CA ALA A 14 -7.52 4.42 -14.70
C ALA A 14 -6.92 3.84 -15.99
N TYR A 15 -6.34 2.63 -15.92
CA TYR A 15 -5.81 2.00 -17.12
C TYR A 15 -6.48 0.65 -17.45
N GLU A 16 -7.23 0.07 -16.50
CA GLU A 16 -7.93 -1.19 -16.72
C GLU A 16 -9.07 -1.35 -15.69
N PHE A 17 -10.16 -1.99 -16.13
CA PHE A 17 -11.19 -2.56 -15.26
C PHE A 17 -11.34 -4.03 -15.56
N ALA A 18 -11.20 -4.90 -14.54
CA ALA A 18 -11.31 -6.35 -14.70
C ALA A 18 -12.14 -6.94 -13.56
N THR A 19 -13.28 -7.56 -13.89
CA THR A 19 -14.22 -8.16 -12.95
C THR A 19 -14.68 -7.15 -11.90
N SER A 20 -14.14 -7.18 -10.69
CA SER A 20 -14.47 -6.28 -9.56
C SER A 20 -13.34 -5.33 -9.21
N ILE A 21 -12.30 -5.23 -10.04
CA ILE A 21 -11.08 -4.48 -9.74
C ILE A 21 -10.87 -3.41 -10.78
N GLY A 22 -10.70 -2.16 -10.33
CA GLY A 22 -10.18 -1.06 -11.10
C GLY A 22 -8.68 -0.89 -10.83
N TYR A 23 -7.90 -0.66 -11.88
CA TYR A 23 -6.46 -0.42 -11.82
C TYR A 23 -6.17 1.03 -12.15
N ARG A 24 -5.28 1.67 -11.37
CA ARG A 24 -5.00 3.09 -11.48
C ARG A 24 -3.54 3.37 -11.24
N ASN A 25 -2.97 4.23 -12.09
CA ASN A 25 -1.67 4.83 -11.85
C ASN A 25 -1.79 6.20 -11.17
N VAL A 26 -0.78 6.53 -10.37
CA VAL A 26 -0.56 7.86 -9.80
C VAL A 26 0.91 8.20 -10.01
N ILE A 27 1.17 9.33 -10.65
CA ILE A 27 2.51 9.83 -10.91
C ILE A 27 2.66 11.21 -10.29
N VAL A 28 3.74 11.41 -9.57
CA VAL A 28 4.14 12.71 -9.04
C VAL A 28 5.37 13.17 -9.79
N THR A 29 5.32 14.37 -10.35
CA THR A 29 6.45 14.99 -11.04
C THR A 29 6.92 16.22 -10.29
N ASP A 30 8.20 16.53 -10.40
CA ASP A 30 8.77 17.78 -9.90
C ASP A 30 8.46 18.98 -10.83
N GLU A 31 9.00 20.14 -10.53
CA GLU A 31 8.84 21.38 -11.32
C GLU A 31 9.46 21.30 -12.72
N ASN A 32 10.40 20.38 -12.95
CA ASN A 32 11.03 20.15 -14.26
C ASN A 32 10.27 19.12 -15.09
N GLY A 33 9.23 18.50 -14.53
CA GLY A 33 8.47 17.44 -15.16
C GLY A 33 9.08 16.05 -15.03
N GLU A 34 10.09 15.87 -14.17
CA GLU A 34 10.71 14.57 -13.89
C GLU A 34 9.85 13.77 -12.90
N ASP A 35 9.64 12.49 -13.21
CA ASP A 35 8.85 11.58 -12.38
C ASP A 35 9.62 11.23 -11.09
N ILE A 36 9.10 11.66 -9.95
CA ILE A 36 9.71 11.46 -8.63
C ILE A 36 9.01 10.39 -7.78
N VAL A 37 7.72 10.13 -8.04
CA VAL A 37 6.98 9.00 -7.44
C VAL A 37 6.07 8.39 -8.48
N CYS A 38 6.15 7.07 -8.64
CA CYS A 38 5.27 6.29 -9.51
C CYS A 38 4.53 5.24 -8.68
N ALA A 39 3.21 5.23 -8.73
CA ALA A 39 2.41 4.27 -8.01
C ALA A 39 1.41 3.54 -8.92
N ASP A 40 1.23 2.25 -8.64
CA ASP A 40 0.24 1.37 -9.25
C ASP A 40 -0.70 0.85 -8.15
N SER A 41 -2.00 1.00 -8.33
CA SER A 41 -2.98 0.66 -7.31
C SER A 41 -4.14 -0.15 -7.86
N MET A 42 -4.65 -1.05 -7.02
CA MET A 42 -5.82 -1.89 -7.29
C MET A 42 -6.94 -1.54 -6.33
N TRP A 43 -8.10 -1.25 -6.86
CA TRP A 43 -9.30 -0.86 -6.12
C TRP A 43 -10.41 -1.87 -6.36
N THR A 44 -10.95 -2.43 -5.30
CA THR A 44 -12.07 -3.37 -5.41
C THR A 44 -13.38 -2.63 -5.25
N LEU A 45 -14.29 -2.79 -6.23
CA LEU A 45 -15.68 -2.33 -6.09
C LEU A 45 -16.41 -3.25 -5.12
N MET A 46 -17.02 -2.66 -4.08
CA MET A 46 -17.71 -3.38 -3.01
C MET A 46 -19.16 -2.92 -2.91
N ASP A 47 -20.05 -3.87 -2.79
CA ASP A 47 -21.41 -3.59 -2.36
C ASP A 47 -21.40 -3.18 -0.88
N MET A 48 -21.99 -2.02 -0.57
CA MET A 48 -21.92 -1.44 0.77
C MET A 48 -22.87 -2.11 1.77
N GLU A 49 -23.88 -2.83 1.31
CA GLU A 49 -24.83 -3.57 2.17
C GLU A 49 -24.29 -4.97 2.47
N THR A 50 -23.93 -5.71 1.42
CA THR A 50 -23.47 -7.10 1.54
C THR A 50 -22.00 -7.24 1.94
N LYS A 51 -21.20 -6.17 1.76
CA LYS A 51 -19.73 -6.13 1.97
C LYS A 51 -18.97 -7.14 1.10
N HIS A 52 -19.54 -7.53 -0.04
CA HIS A 52 -18.90 -8.40 -1.01
C HIS A 52 -18.42 -7.62 -2.26
N PRO A 53 -17.34 -8.07 -2.91
CA PRO A 53 -16.95 -7.54 -4.20
C PRO A 53 -18.06 -7.75 -5.24
N VAL A 54 -18.34 -6.70 -6.01
CA VAL A 54 -19.29 -6.76 -7.12
C VAL A 54 -18.60 -6.47 -8.44
N ARG A 55 -19.16 -7.00 -9.52
CA ARG A 55 -18.64 -6.76 -10.85
C ARG A 55 -18.80 -5.30 -11.22
N ILE A 56 -17.76 -4.75 -11.85
CA ILE A 56 -17.79 -3.43 -12.47
C ILE A 56 -18.54 -3.56 -13.80
N GLU A 57 -19.66 -2.88 -13.91
CA GLU A 57 -20.44 -2.83 -15.13
C GLU A 57 -20.02 -1.63 -16.01
N GLU A 58 -20.43 -1.61 -17.26
CA GLU A 58 -20.09 -0.53 -18.19
C GLU A 58 -20.53 0.86 -17.68
N GLU A 59 -21.67 0.93 -16.98
CA GLU A 59 -22.16 2.16 -16.39
C GLU A 59 -21.28 2.69 -15.27
N ASP A 60 -20.67 1.82 -14.45
CA ASP A 60 -19.73 2.20 -13.39
C ASP A 60 -18.43 2.78 -13.97
N ALA A 61 -18.01 2.30 -15.13
CA ALA A 61 -16.79 2.72 -15.81
C ALA A 61 -16.98 3.92 -16.75
N LYS A 62 -18.20 4.29 -17.10
CA LYS A 62 -18.56 5.27 -18.13
C LYS A 62 -17.94 6.67 -17.96
N GLY A 63 -17.64 7.06 -16.71
CA GLY A 63 -17.02 8.35 -16.39
C GLY A 63 -15.51 8.37 -16.46
N TYR A 64 -14.87 7.24 -16.80
CA TYR A 64 -13.41 7.11 -16.83
C TYR A 64 -12.90 7.06 -18.25
N GLU A 65 -11.96 7.93 -18.57
CA GLU A 65 -11.10 7.80 -19.75
C GLU A 65 -9.96 6.84 -19.41
N ILE A 66 -9.86 5.73 -20.17
CA ILE A 66 -8.84 4.71 -19.97
C ILE A 66 -7.59 5.11 -20.73
N GLU A 67 -6.47 5.26 -20.00
CA GLU A 67 -5.17 5.57 -20.55
C GLU A 67 -4.21 4.38 -20.43
N PRO A 68 -3.12 4.34 -21.20
CA PRO A 68 -2.13 3.28 -21.10
C PRO A 68 -1.53 3.17 -19.67
N ARG A 69 -1.27 1.93 -19.22
CA ARG A 69 -0.56 1.70 -17.97
C ARG A 69 0.82 2.35 -18.01
N TYR A 70 1.20 3.05 -16.95
CA TYR A 70 2.55 3.60 -16.81
C TYR A 70 3.59 2.47 -16.83
N PRO A 71 4.73 2.63 -17.54
CA PRO A 71 5.76 1.61 -17.66
C PRO A 71 6.57 1.49 -16.35
N MET A 72 6.09 0.63 -15.46
CA MET A 72 6.76 0.28 -14.20
C MET A 72 6.72 -1.22 -13.96
N GLU A 73 7.57 -1.69 -13.04
CA GLU A 73 7.61 -3.10 -12.62
C GLU A 73 6.22 -3.61 -12.23
N LYS A 74 5.86 -4.80 -12.72
CA LYS A 74 4.61 -5.45 -12.35
C LYS A 74 4.78 -6.24 -11.06
N CYS A 75 4.00 -5.91 -10.06
CA CYS A 75 3.94 -6.66 -8.82
C CYS A 75 2.73 -7.62 -8.79
N GLY A 76 2.90 -8.79 -8.21
CA GLY A 76 1.79 -9.71 -7.97
C GLY A 76 0.76 -9.11 -7.00
N ARG A 77 -0.50 -9.57 -7.04
CA ARG A 77 -1.57 -9.06 -6.17
C ARG A 77 -1.29 -9.22 -4.67
N LYS A 78 -0.56 -10.29 -4.29
CA LYS A 78 -0.30 -10.62 -2.88
C LYS A 78 1.18 -10.44 -2.56
N ILE A 79 1.47 -9.92 -1.38
CA ILE A 79 2.80 -9.93 -0.79
C ILE A 79 3.05 -11.35 -0.28
N ARG A 80 4.20 -11.93 -0.66
CA ARG A 80 4.62 -13.24 -0.14
C ARG A 80 5.13 -13.04 1.28
N LEU A 81 4.46 -13.68 2.23
CA LEU A 81 4.84 -13.60 3.64
C LEU A 81 5.94 -14.61 3.96
N PRO A 82 6.96 -14.22 4.74
CA PRO A 82 7.90 -15.15 5.34
C PRO A 82 7.20 -16.12 6.29
N LYS A 83 7.87 -17.21 6.61
CA LYS A 83 7.34 -18.20 7.56
C LYS A 83 7.39 -17.71 9.01
N GLU A 84 8.39 -16.89 9.32
CA GLU A 84 8.66 -16.41 10.67
C GLU A 84 8.63 -14.89 10.71
N PHE A 85 8.07 -14.36 11.77
CA PHE A 85 8.02 -12.95 12.11
C PHE A 85 8.42 -12.76 13.57
N GLU A 86 9.12 -11.68 13.85
CA GLU A 86 9.36 -11.18 15.18
C GLU A 86 8.23 -10.23 15.59
N VAL A 87 7.61 -10.42 16.74
CA VAL A 87 6.70 -9.43 17.33
C VAL A 87 7.54 -8.29 17.89
N VAL A 88 7.41 -7.10 17.32
CA VAL A 88 8.22 -5.94 17.71
C VAL A 88 7.45 -4.95 18.56
N ASP A 89 6.11 -4.92 18.48
CA ASP A 89 5.30 -3.98 19.26
C ASP A 89 3.82 -4.39 19.32
N THR A 90 3.06 -3.67 20.17
CA THR A 90 1.59 -3.69 20.19
C THR A 90 1.08 -2.26 20.37
N VAL A 91 0.40 -1.74 19.35
CA VAL A 91 -0.05 -0.35 19.27
C VAL A 91 -1.56 -0.29 19.33
N VAL A 92 -2.11 0.68 20.06
CA VAL A 92 -3.56 0.94 20.11
C VAL A 92 -3.89 2.05 19.12
N VAL A 93 -4.82 1.78 18.19
CA VAL A 93 -5.24 2.73 17.16
C VAL A 93 -5.85 3.99 17.80
N PRO A 94 -5.22 5.18 17.65
CA PRO A 94 -5.71 6.41 18.22
C PRO A 94 -6.85 6.99 17.37
N LYS A 95 -7.63 7.88 17.95
CA LYS A 95 -8.74 8.56 17.23
C LYS A 95 -8.26 9.41 16.07
N ALA A 96 -7.04 9.97 16.16
CA ALA A 96 -6.44 10.81 15.12
C ALA A 96 -6.13 10.05 13.80
N ASP A 97 -6.11 8.71 13.84
CA ASP A 97 -5.82 7.88 12.67
C ASP A 97 -7.10 7.38 11.98
N ILE A 98 -8.27 7.68 12.55
CA ILE A 98 -9.56 7.27 12.01
C ILE A 98 -10.08 8.30 11.02
N ASP A 99 -10.42 7.85 9.83
CA ASP A 99 -11.01 8.66 8.77
C ASP A 99 -12.55 8.81 8.91
N TYR A 100 -13.16 9.51 7.97
CA TYR A 100 -14.61 9.72 7.97
C TYR A 100 -15.45 8.44 7.78
N ASN A 101 -14.83 7.34 7.29
CA ASN A 101 -15.48 6.02 7.18
C ASN A 101 -15.46 5.25 8.51
N GLY A 102 -14.84 5.79 9.55
CA GLY A 102 -14.77 5.18 10.88
C GLY A 102 -13.71 4.08 11.00
N HIS A 103 -12.73 4.05 10.10
CA HIS A 103 -11.62 3.09 10.09
C HIS A 103 -10.27 3.80 10.02
N MET A 104 -9.21 3.11 10.41
CA MET A 104 -7.85 3.61 10.25
C MET A 104 -7.55 3.91 8.79
N SER A 105 -7.14 5.15 8.52
CA SER A 105 -6.82 5.61 7.17
C SER A 105 -5.67 4.81 6.56
N ASN A 106 -5.75 4.52 5.26
CA ASN A 106 -4.72 3.74 4.55
C ASN A 106 -3.31 4.30 4.72
N ALA A 107 -3.15 5.62 4.67
CA ALA A 107 -1.87 6.28 4.87
C ALA A 107 -1.29 6.03 6.28
N LYS A 108 -2.15 5.87 7.29
CA LYS A 108 -1.73 5.66 8.67
C LYS A 108 -1.09 4.31 8.92
N TYR A 109 -1.48 3.27 8.17
CA TYR A 109 -0.79 1.98 8.22
C TYR A 109 0.66 2.11 7.72
N ILE A 110 0.90 2.88 6.65
CA ILE A 110 2.24 3.11 6.12
C ILE A 110 3.07 3.92 7.13
N LEU A 111 2.51 5.01 7.68
CA LEU A 111 3.19 5.83 8.68
C LEU A 111 3.56 5.02 9.92
N LEU A 112 2.65 4.17 10.40
CA LEU A 112 2.94 3.27 11.52
C LEU A 112 4.03 2.25 11.18
N ALA A 113 3.98 1.66 9.98
CA ALA A 113 4.98 0.70 9.54
C ALA A 113 6.38 1.32 9.40
N ASN A 114 6.48 2.59 9.02
CA ASN A 114 7.75 3.33 8.89
C ASN A 114 8.55 3.36 10.21
N GLU A 115 7.87 3.35 11.37
CA GLU A 115 8.52 3.35 12.70
C GLU A 115 9.38 2.11 12.96
N TYR A 116 9.17 1.03 12.18
CA TYR A 116 9.86 -0.26 12.33
C TYR A 116 10.85 -0.55 11.20
N VAL A 117 11.13 0.43 10.34
CA VAL A 117 12.18 0.41 9.32
C VAL A 117 13.35 1.26 9.81
N GLU A 118 14.55 0.70 9.87
CA GLU A 118 15.72 1.37 10.47
C GLU A 118 16.09 2.67 9.75
N ASP A 119 16.13 2.62 8.42
CA ASP A 119 16.41 3.79 7.59
C ASP A 119 15.44 3.87 6.41
N ILE A 120 14.44 4.72 6.55
CA ILE A 120 13.44 4.96 5.52
C ILE A 120 14.02 5.63 4.27
N THR A 121 15.19 6.27 4.37
CA THR A 121 15.83 6.94 3.23
C THR A 121 16.43 5.94 2.24
N CYS A 122 16.69 4.71 2.68
CA CYS A 122 17.13 3.61 1.84
C CYS A 122 15.99 2.90 1.10
N VAL A 123 14.74 3.26 1.36
CA VAL A 123 13.58 2.63 0.72
C VAL A 123 13.40 3.16 -0.69
N ASN A 124 13.40 2.26 -1.67
CA ASN A 124 13.13 2.60 -3.07
C ASN A 124 11.75 2.13 -3.56
N ARG A 125 11.10 1.20 -2.85
CA ARG A 125 9.76 0.71 -3.17
C ARG A 125 8.98 0.36 -1.91
N ILE A 126 7.72 0.75 -1.89
CA ILE A 126 6.76 0.34 -0.86
C ILE A 126 5.61 -0.38 -1.54
N ARG A 127 5.26 -1.57 -1.05
CA ARG A 127 4.05 -2.29 -1.42
C ARG A 127 3.16 -2.43 -0.20
N VAL A 128 1.87 -2.23 -0.40
CA VAL A 128 0.90 -2.36 0.70
C VAL A 128 -0.25 -3.26 0.28
N GLU A 129 -0.60 -4.20 1.13
CA GLU A 129 -1.79 -5.03 0.99
C GLU A 129 -2.72 -4.77 2.18
N TYR A 130 -3.84 -4.08 1.95
CA TYR A 130 -4.89 -3.87 2.94
C TYR A 130 -5.85 -5.06 2.92
N LYS A 131 -6.03 -5.75 4.04
CA LYS A 131 -6.82 -6.99 4.16
C LYS A 131 -8.11 -6.81 4.94
N SER A 132 -8.03 -6.14 6.08
CA SER A 132 -9.18 -5.80 6.89
C SER A 132 -9.00 -4.44 7.57
N GLN A 133 -10.09 -3.89 8.07
CA GLN A 133 -10.10 -2.54 8.64
C GLN A 133 -9.78 -2.59 10.13
N ALA A 134 -8.91 -1.70 10.61
CA ALA A 134 -8.70 -1.46 12.03
C ALA A 134 -9.59 -0.31 12.50
N ARG A 135 -10.07 -0.38 13.76
CA ARG A 135 -10.97 0.59 14.36
C ARG A 135 -10.35 1.31 15.53
N TYR A 136 -10.93 2.41 15.92
CA TYR A 136 -10.54 3.15 17.13
C TYR A 136 -10.47 2.25 18.36
N LYS A 137 -9.37 2.37 19.14
CA LYS A 137 -9.04 1.55 20.31
C LYS A 137 -8.74 0.09 20.03
N GLU A 138 -8.72 -0.35 18.80
CA GLU A 138 -8.25 -1.68 18.47
C GLU A 138 -6.74 -1.79 18.72
N ALA A 139 -6.30 -2.89 19.31
CA ALA A 139 -4.89 -3.17 19.52
C ALA A 139 -4.35 -3.94 18.30
N LEU A 140 -3.28 -3.42 17.71
CA LEU A 140 -2.57 -4.03 16.59
C LEU A 140 -1.26 -4.61 17.08
N VAL A 141 -1.06 -5.90 16.84
CA VAL A 141 0.25 -6.56 17.00
C VAL A 141 1.07 -6.24 15.76
N ILE A 142 2.24 -5.68 15.96
CA ILE A 142 3.20 -5.34 14.91
C ILE A 142 4.27 -6.43 14.85
N GLU A 143 4.38 -7.04 13.71
CA GLU A 143 5.31 -8.12 13.43
C GLU A 143 6.22 -7.72 12.27
N ARG A 144 7.52 -7.94 12.44
CA ARG A 144 8.56 -7.60 11.45
C ARG A 144 9.28 -8.84 10.98
N ALA A 145 9.61 -8.88 9.70
CA ALA A 145 10.56 -9.83 9.12
C ALA A 145 11.48 -9.14 8.13
N ILE A 146 12.72 -9.59 8.04
CA ILE A 146 13.70 -9.15 7.04
C ILE A 146 14.00 -10.35 6.16
N GLN A 147 13.98 -10.16 4.84
CA GLN A 147 14.25 -11.20 3.85
C GLN A 147 15.19 -10.70 2.77
N GLU A 148 16.12 -11.59 2.39
CA GLU A 148 16.87 -11.46 1.15
C GLU A 148 16.13 -12.22 0.04
N ILE A 149 15.79 -11.55 -1.06
CA ILE A 149 15.04 -12.10 -2.19
C ILE A 149 15.90 -12.00 -3.44
N GLU A 150 16.08 -13.12 -4.12
CA GLU A 150 16.75 -13.14 -5.42
C GLU A 150 15.82 -12.54 -6.49
N ALA A 151 16.29 -11.49 -7.17
CA ALA A 151 15.61 -10.81 -8.26
C ALA A 151 16.48 -10.80 -9.52
N GLU A 152 15.93 -10.38 -10.66
CA GLU A 152 16.67 -10.33 -11.93
C GLU A 152 17.93 -9.42 -11.86
N ALA A 153 17.88 -8.37 -11.04
CA ALA A 153 18.97 -7.41 -10.87
C ALA A 153 19.96 -7.78 -9.75
N GLY A 154 19.74 -8.88 -9.00
CA GLY A 154 20.55 -9.32 -7.88
C GLY A 154 19.74 -9.60 -6.62
N MET A 155 20.40 -9.61 -5.46
CA MET A 155 19.72 -9.77 -4.16
C MET A 155 19.06 -8.47 -3.75
N GLU A 156 17.82 -8.56 -3.31
CA GLU A 156 17.04 -7.43 -2.79
C GLU A 156 16.73 -7.66 -1.31
N THR A 157 17.01 -6.68 -0.46
CA THR A 157 16.62 -6.71 0.96
C THR A 157 15.21 -6.17 1.12
N HIS A 158 14.35 -6.96 1.74
CA HIS A 158 12.96 -6.61 2.05
C HIS A 158 12.72 -6.57 3.54
N VAL A 159 12.12 -5.48 4.03
CA VAL A 159 11.57 -5.37 5.39
C VAL A 159 10.05 -5.47 5.28
N ILE A 160 9.49 -6.52 5.89
CA ILE A 160 8.04 -6.78 5.83
C ILE A 160 7.44 -6.54 7.21
N ILE A 161 6.52 -5.58 7.27
CA ILE A 161 5.75 -5.25 8.46
C ILE A 161 4.33 -5.78 8.30
N LYS A 162 3.92 -6.67 9.21
CA LYS A 162 2.57 -7.22 9.29
C LYS A 162 1.87 -6.65 10.50
N MET A 163 0.68 -6.11 10.32
CA MET A 163 -0.17 -5.56 11.37
C MET A 163 -1.41 -6.44 11.51
N SER A 164 -1.61 -7.01 12.68
CA SER A 164 -2.70 -7.95 12.95
C SER A 164 -3.51 -7.51 14.16
N GLY A 165 -4.82 -7.78 14.14
CA GLY A 165 -5.66 -7.73 15.32
C GLY A 165 -5.30 -8.84 16.32
N LYS A 166 -6.00 -8.90 17.45
CA LYS A 166 -5.73 -9.90 18.50
C LYS A 166 -6.16 -11.31 18.12
N GLU A 167 -7.08 -11.47 17.19
CA GLU A 167 -7.56 -12.78 16.79
C GLU A 167 -6.61 -13.40 15.76
N ALA A 168 -6.40 -14.71 15.87
CA ALA A 168 -5.54 -15.42 14.93
C ALA A 168 -6.08 -15.30 13.51
N GLY A 169 -5.21 -14.85 12.59
CA GLY A 169 -5.56 -14.66 11.18
C GLY A 169 -6.22 -13.33 10.84
N ASP A 170 -6.48 -12.44 11.81
CA ASP A 170 -7.03 -11.10 11.58
C ASP A 170 -5.93 -10.12 11.16
N VAL A 171 -5.37 -10.34 9.99
CA VAL A 171 -4.38 -9.43 9.40
C VAL A 171 -5.09 -8.19 8.88
N LYS A 172 -4.65 -7.01 9.31
CA LYS A 172 -5.17 -5.71 8.88
C LYS A 172 -4.45 -5.22 7.62
N ALA A 173 -3.14 -5.14 7.68
CA ALA A 173 -2.31 -4.72 6.56
C ALA A 173 -0.96 -5.42 6.58
N VAL A 174 -0.34 -5.50 5.42
CA VAL A 174 1.05 -5.89 5.23
C VAL A 174 1.72 -4.80 4.41
N VAL A 175 2.88 -4.33 4.87
CA VAL A 175 3.72 -3.37 4.15
C VAL A 175 5.06 -4.03 3.89
N ASP A 176 5.48 -4.02 2.63
CA ASP A 176 6.74 -4.57 2.14
C ASP A 176 7.60 -3.43 1.60
N TYR A 177 8.71 -3.18 2.25
CA TYR A 177 9.72 -2.19 1.89
C TYR A 177 10.88 -2.87 1.21
N ARG A 178 11.19 -2.48 -0.03
CA ARG A 178 12.43 -2.86 -0.68
C ARG A 178 13.47 -1.79 -0.43
N LEU A 179 14.62 -2.20 0.09
CA LEU A 179 15.74 -1.32 0.36
C LEU A 179 16.69 -1.26 -0.84
N THR A 180 17.29 -0.10 -1.07
CA THR A 180 18.50 0.00 -1.91
C THR A 180 19.69 -0.51 -1.11
N GLU A 181 20.62 -1.19 -1.76
CA GLU A 181 21.96 -1.39 -1.19
C GLU A 181 22.60 -0.03 -0.86
N ALA A 182 23.19 0.07 0.33
CA ALA A 182 23.86 1.27 0.81
C ALA A 182 25.15 1.56 0.02
#